data_91e27ad6bf75e924ab9cf9958e2a2ec8
#
_entry.id   91e27ad6bf75e924ab9cf9958e2a2ec8
#
_cell.length_a   1.000
_cell.length_b   1.000
_cell.length_c   1.000
_cell.angle_alpha   90.00
_cell.angle_beta   90.00
_cell.angle_gamma   90.00
#
_symmetry.space_group_name_H-M   'P 1'
#
loop_
_entity.id
_entity.type
_entity.pdbx_description
1 polymer ?
#
loop_
_entity_poly.entity_id
_entity_poly.type
_entity_poly.pdbx_seq_one_letter_code
_entity_poly.pdbx_strand_id
1 'polypeptide(L)'
;MLNAIRNYATVVRISALMLAGSASVALAQVIPADYQAVLTALGKTGDYKDGVLKMNIPRNDLKVMIDGSLIPTPFGFGGWLAMTKGDGGRDVMMGDLVLIEDEVNPVMSALLDNGLEVTALHNHFFFESPRIFYMHVHGHGKPADLARMAKPAIDLIGHTPDRHQYPNPVTGGGAAIAAGQIDTVGIARIVGHQGEQSGAVYKITIGRDDLKLKEMGATINARMGLNTWASFFGSDANAAIAGDIAMLPGEVMPVLKALRANGLDVVAIHHHMIGTQPNIYFLHYWGTGPAEKLANGFKAALSELGNGKRRPAGAGGQ
;
A
#
# COMPACT_ATOMS: atom_id res chain seq x y z
N MET A 1 57.57 60.67 30.37
CA MET A 1 56.17 60.58 29.87
C MET A 1 55.98 59.30 29.17
N LEU A 2 55.52 58.27 29.92
CA LEU A 2 55.24 56.91 29.38
C LEU A 2 53.75 56.74 29.21
N ASN A 3 53.31 56.54 28.00
CA ASN A 3 51.93 56.10 27.69
C ASN A 3 51.79 54.64 27.73
N ALA A 4 50.94 54.13 28.63
CA ALA A 4 50.55 52.72 28.72
C ALA A 4 49.40 52.44 27.77
N ILE A 5 49.61 51.49 26.82
CA ILE A 5 48.59 50.95 25.94
C ILE A 5 47.98 49.74 26.64
N ARG A 6 46.67 49.78 26.96
CA ARG A 6 45.89 48.69 27.49
C ARG A 6 45.28 47.87 26.32
N ASN A 7 45.78 46.66 26.14
CA ASN A 7 45.17 45.68 25.24
C ASN A 7 43.95 45.02 25.91
N TYR A 8 42.78 45.22 25.33
CA TYR A 8 41.59 44.43 25.67
C TYR A 8 41.51 43.21 24.74
N ALA A 9 41.73 42.03 25.25
CA ALA A 9 41.48 40.79 24.58
C ALA A 9 40.01 40.40 24.78
N THR A 10 39.20 40.48 23.70
CA THR A 10 37.81 40.01 23.70
C THR A 10 37.80 38.49 23.52
N VAL A 11 37.45 37.76 24.58
CA VAL A 11 37.26 36.29 24.52
C VAL A 11 35.84 36.01 23.99
N VAL A 12 35.74 35.59 22.73
CA VAL A 12 34.49 35.09 22.17
C VAL A 12 34.34 33.62 22.58
N ARG A 13 33.42 33.34 23.50
CA ARG A 13 33.01 31.96 23.85
C ARG A 13 32.00 31.48 22.80
N ILE A 14 32.43 30.60 21.90
CA ILE A 14 31.53 29.84 21.01
C ILE A 14 31.00 28.67 21.80
N SER A 15 29.74 28.75 22.23
CA SER A 15 29.00 27.61 22.79
C SER A 15 28.48 26.77 21.65
N ALA A 16 29.15 25.64 21.35
CA ALA A 16 28.64 24.65 20.43
C ALA A 16 27.52 23.86 21.14
N LEU A 17 26.27 24.14 20.78
CA LEU A 17 25.12 23.36 21.22
C LEU A 17 25.08 22.08 20.38
N MET A 18 25.58 20.96 20.93
CA MET A 18 25.39 19.63 20.32
C MET A 18 23.93 19.23 20.52
N LEU A 19 23.12 19.31 19.46
CA LEU A 19 21.85 18.62 19.39
C LEU A 19 22.13 17.13 19.21
N ALA A 20 22.11 16.37 20.30
CA ALA A 20 22.07 14.92 20.26
C ALA A 20 20.67 14.51 19.80
N GLY A 21 20.51 14.31 18.49
CA GLY A 21 19.35 13.66 17.93
C GLY A 21 19.29 12.21 18.39
N SER A 22 18.41 11.91 19.35
CA SER A 22 18.10 10.54 19.73
C SER A 22 17.42 9.84 18.56
N ALA A 23 18.15 9.13 17.72
CA ALA A 23 17.58 8.17 16.81
C ALA A 23 16.95 7.06 17.67
N SER A 24 15.64 7.08 17.83
CA SER A 24 14.90 5.97 18.42
C SER A 24 15.06 4.77 17.49
N VAL A 25 15.94 3.85 17.84
CA VAL A 25 15.97 2.52 17.22
C VAL A 25 14.67 1.85 17.64
N ALA A 26 13.70 1.80 16.74
CA ALA A 26 12.50 1.01 16.95
C ALA A 26 12.93 -0.45 17.02
N LEU A 27 13.03 -1.00 18.23
CA LEU A 27 13.25 -2.42 18.43
C LEU A 27 12.08 -3.15 17.77
N ALA A 28 12.39 -4.11 16.88
CA ALA A 28 11.38 -4.98 16.31
C ALA A 28 10.63 -5.66 17.47
N GLN A 29 9.31 -5.57 17.49
CA GLN A 29 8.51 -6.21 18.52
C GLN A 29 8.67 -7.72 18.40
N VAL A 30 8.81 -8.40 19.53
CA VAL A 30 8.90 -9.86 19.56
C VAL A 30 7.58 -10.44 19.05
N ILE A 31 7.67 -11.31 18.05
CA ILE A 31 6.48 -11.97 17.48
C ILE A 31 5.90 -12.90 18.57
N PRO A 32 4.61 -12.77 18.94
CA PRO A 32 3.95 -13.66 19.87
C PRO A 32 4.02 -15.14 19.43
N ALA A 33 4.07 -16.08 20.38
CA ALA A 33 4.28 -17.50 20.09
C ALA A 33 3.20 -18.10 19.17
N ASP A 34 1.95 -17.70 19.31
CA ASP A 34 0.83 -18.11 18.44
C ASP A 34 1.01 -17.61 17.00
N TYR A 35 1.54 -16.41 16.82
CA TYR A 35 1.89 -15.86 15.50
C TYR A 35 3.16 -16.47 14.90
N GLN A 36 4.13 -16.83 15.76
CA GLN A 36 5.30 -17.60 15.28
C GLN A 36 4.87 -18.96 14.73
N ALA A 37 3.89 -19.62 15.36
CA ALA A 37 3.29 -20.86 14.86
C ALA A 37 2.58 -20.68 13.51
N VAL A 38 1.90 -19.54 13.29
CA VAL A 38 1.29 -19.18 11.98
C VAL A 38 2.35 -19.09 10.90
N LEU A 39 3.45 -18.37 11.14
CA LEU A 39 4.55 -18.23 10.18
C LEU A 39 5.14 -19.59 9.81
N THR A 40 5.36 -20.44 10.82
CA THR A 40 5.88 -21.82 10.62
C THR A 40 4.90 -22.67 9.79
N ALA A 41 3.60 -22.61 10.10
CA ALA A 41 2.58 -23.39 9.39
C ALA A 41 2.45 -22.97 7.92
N LEU A 42 2.55 -21.67 7.63
CA LEU A 42 2.49 -21.14 6.28
C LEU A 42 3.83 -21.24 5.52
N GLY A 43 4.93 -21.54 6.20
CA GLY A 43 6.27 -21.54 5.60
C GLY A 43 6.68 -20.14 5.11
N LYS A 44 6.24 -19.09 5.80
CA LYS A 44 6.49 -17.69 5.45
C LYS A 44 7.25 -16.97 6.56
N THR A 45 7.89 -15.87 6.20
CA THR A 45 8.42 -14.90 7.15
C THR A 45 7.47 -13.72 7.29
N GLY A 46 7.56 -13.02 8.41
CA GLY A 46 6.72 -11.85 8.67
C GLY A 46 7.29 -10.98 9.77
N ASP A 47 6.65 -9.87 10.02
CA ASP A 47 6.97 -8.96 11.12
C ASP A 47 5.73 -8.66 11.95
N TYR A 48 5.96 -8.36 13.23
CA TYR A 48 4.90 -7.99 14.17
C TYR A 48 5.13 -6.55 14.64
N LYS A 49 4.16 -5.70 14.37
CA LYS A 49 4.20 -4.28 14.74
C LYS A 49 2.77 -3.75 14.92
N ASP A 50 2.58 -2.84 15.86
CA ASP A 50 1.28 -2.18 16.13
C ASP A 50 0.12 -3.17 16.34
N GLY A 51 0.42 -4.33 16.97
CA GLY A 51 -0.56 -5.39 17.23
C GLY A 51 -0.89 -6.27 16.02
N VAL A 52 -0.22 -6.09 14.89
CA VAL A 52 -0.49 -6.81 13.63
C VAL A 52 0.70 -7.65 13.23
N LEU A 53 0.49 -8.96 13.04
CA LEU A 53 1.37 -9.82 12.27
C LEU A 53 1.15 -9.55 10.78
N LYS A 54 2.19 -9.25 10.02
CA LYS A 54 2.12 -9.11 8.56
C LYS A 54 3.12 -10.01 7.87
N MET A 55 2.66 -10.75 6.88
CA MET A 55 3.42 -11.65 6.03
C MET A 55 3.36 -11.15 4.61
N ASN A 56 4.51 -10.92 3.97
CA ASN A 56 4.58 -10.52 2.56
C ASN A 56 4.70 -11.75 1.65
N ILE A 57 4.02 -11.72 0.53
CA ILE A 57 4.00 -12.76 -0.50
C ILE A 57 4.32 -12.09 -1.84
N PRO A 58 5.57 -11.63 -2.04
CA PRO A 58 5.96 -10.91 -3.25
C PRO A 58 6.02 -11.85 -4.45
N ARG A 59 5.58 -11.39 -5.62
CA ARG A 59 5.61 -12.13 -6.88
C ARG A 59 6.92 -11.87 -7.65
N ASN A 60 8.05 -12.18 -7.02
CA ASN A 60 9.37 -12.06 -7.66
C ASN A 60 9.61 -13.08 -8.79
N ASP A 61 8.73 -14.06 -8.90
CA ASP A 61 8.67 -15.05 -9.98
C ASP A 61 8.17 -14.44 -11.30
N LEU A 62 7.44 -13.33 -11.24
CA LEU A 62 6.82 -12.68 -12.40
C LEU A 62 7.72 -11.57 -13.00
N LYS A 63 7.63 -11.44 -14.31
CA LYS A 63 8.16 -10.29 -15.08
C LYS A 63 6.97 -9.57 -15.68
N VAL A 64 6.50 -8.53 -15.03
CA VAL A 64 5.30 -7.81 -15.45
C VAL A 64 5.69 -6.58 -16.27
N MET A 65 5.15 -6.51 -17.47
CA MET A 65 5.22 -5.34 -18.34
C MET A 65 3.93 -4.53 -18.16
N ILE A 66 4.03 -3.22 -18.00
CA ILE A 66 2.88 -2.31 -18.02
C ILE A 66 3.18 -1.22 -19.06
N ASP A 67 2.31 -1.10 -20.05
CA ASP A 67 2.45 -0.13 -21.15
C ASP A 67 3.88 -0.14 -21.76
N GLY A 68 4.40 -1.35 -22.02
CA GLY A 68 5.73 -1.54 -22.59
C GLY A 68 6.90 -1.37 -21.62
N SER A 69 6.66 -1.10 -20.34
CA SER A 69 7.67 -0.89 -19.31
C SER A 69 7.78 -2.11 -18.39
N LEU A 70 9.00 -2.63 -18.14
CA LEU A 70 9.21 -3.66 -17.13
C LEU A 70 9.13 -3.02 -15.73
N ILE A 71 8.13 -3.41 -14.96
CA ILE A 71 7.84 -2.83 -13.66
C ILE A 71 8.33 -3.76 -12.53
N PRO A 72 9.09 -3.24 -11.54
CA PRO A 72 9.62 -4.06 -10.46
C PRO A 72 8.55 -4.43 -9.43
N THR A 73 8.70 -5.60 -8.79
CA THR A 73 7.76 -6.16 -7.80
C THR A 73 7.33 -5.17 -6.70
N PRO A 74 8.20 -4.35 -6.09
CA PRO A 74 7.80 -3.43 -5.03
C PRO A 74 6.81 -2.35 -5.45
N PHE A 75 6.67 -2.10 -6.76
CA PHE A 75 5.77 -1.08 -7.29
C PHE A 75 4.29 -1.39 -7.02
N GLY A 76 3.90 -2.68 -7.10
CA GLY A 76 2.52 -3.08 -6.87
C GLY A 76 2.26 -4.60 -6.87
N PHE A 77 3.31 -5.45 -6.99
CA PHE A 77 3.15 -6.91 -7.10
C PHE A 77 3.52 -7.64 -5.80
N GLY A 78 3.29 -7.00 -4.66
CA GLY A 78 3.53 -7.57 -3.33
C GLY A 78 2.22 -8.02 -2.68
N GLY A 79 1.86 -9.29 -2.82
CA GLY A 79 0.78 -9.88 -2.04
C GLY A 79 1.12 -9.92 -0.56
N TRP A 80 0.12 -10.01 0.30
CA TRP A 80 0.31 -10.06 1.74
C TRP A 80 -0.88 -10.72 2.47
N LEU A 81 -0.61 -11.25 3.66
CA LEU A 81 -1.62 -11.57 4.69
C LEU A 81 -1.27 -10.82 5.97
N ALA A 82 -2.28 -10.36 6.70
CA ALA A 82 -2.12 -9.72 8.00
C ALA A 82 -3.15 -10.27 9.00
N MET A 83 -2.75 -10.39 10.29
CA MET A 83 -3.60 -10.85 11.36
C MET A 83 -3.51 -9.92 12.56
N THR A 84 -4.63 -9.67 13.21
CA THR A 84 -4.70 -8.93 14.47
C THR A 84 -5.77 -9.51 15.38
N LYS A 85 -5.66 -9.22 16.69
CA LYS A 85 -6.60 -9.72 17.72
C LYS A 85 -7.98 -9.10 17.54
N GLY A 86 -9.00 -9.96 17.50
CA GLY A 86 -10.41 -9.61 17.51
C GLY A 86 -11.11 -10.02 18.82
N ASP A 87 -12.40 -10.21 18.76
CA ASP A 87 -13.23 -10.57 19.92
C ASP A 87 -13.24 -12.08 20.19
N GLY A 88 -13.67 -12.46 21.41
CA GLY A 88 -13.88 -13.86 21.80
C GLY A 88 -12.63 -14.74 21.69
N GLY A 89 -11.42 -14.17 21.77
CA GLY A 89 -10.16 -14.90 21.63
C GLY A 89 -9.87 -15.40 20.20
N ARG A 90 -10.50 -14.78 19.22
CA ARG A 90 -10.30 -15.01 17.80
C ARG A 90 -9.58 -13.82 17.16
N ASP A 91 -8.90 -14.08 16.06
CA ASP A 91 -8.22 -13.08 15.28
C ASP A 91 -9.00 -12.77 14.00
N VAL A 92 -8.78 -11.60 13.45
CA VAL A 92 -9.19 -11.23 12.09
C VAL A 92 -7.96 -11.34 11.20
N MET A 93 -8.10 -12.08 10.09
CA MET A 93 -7.13 -12.16 9.01
C MET A 93 -7.66 -11.40 7.80
N MET A 94 -6.82 -10.59 7.20
CA MET A 94 -7.06 -9.92 5.92
C MET A 94 -5.86 -10.13 5.01
N GLY A 95 -6.10 -10.06 3.70
CA GLY A 95 -5.02 -10.19 2.74
C GLY A 95 -5.37 -9.62 1.38
N ASP A 96 -4.32 -9.49 0.59
CA ASP A 96 -4.37 -9.10 -0.81
C ASP A 96 -3.38 -10.00 -1.56
N LEU A 97 -3.89 -10.92 -2.35
CA LEU A 97 -3.11 -11.92 -3.08
C LEU A 97 -2.92 -11.48 -4.52
N VAL A 98 -1.68 -11.57 -5.02
CA VAL A 98 -1.33 -11.21 -6.39
C VAL A 98 -1.25 -12.47 -7.24
N LEU A 99 -2.10 -12.56 -8.26
CA LEU A 99 -2.35 -13.78 -9.02
C LEU A 99 -2.24 -13.53 -10.53
N ILE A 100 -1.67 -14.48 -11.26
CA ILE A 100 -1.89 -14.57 -12.71
C ILE A 100 -3.27 -15.17 -13.00
N GLU A 101 -3.76 -15.02 -14.21
CA GLU A 101 -5.12 -15.46 -14.62
C GLU A 101 -5.37 -16.94 -14.30
N ASP A 102 -4.40 -17.82 -14.56
CA ASP A 102 -4.52 -19.27 -14.28
C ASP A 102 -4.56 -19.63 -12.78
N GLU A 103 -4.12 -18.74 -11.91
CA GLU A 103 -4.16 -18.92 -10.45
C GLU A 103 -5.48 -18.47 -9.81
N VAL A 104 -6.25 -17.59 -10.46
CA VAL A 104 -7.43 -16.95 -9.87
C VAL A 104 -8.42 -17.96 -9.34
N ASN A 105 -8.95 -18.82 -10.20
CA ASN A 105 -10.00 -19.77 -9.80
C ASN A 105 -9.49 -20.89 -8.89
N PRO A 106 -8.32 -21.50 -9.10
CA PRO A 106 -7.77 -22.48 -8.17
C PRO A 106 -7.54 -21.91 -6.76
N VAL A 107 -6.96 -20.72 -6.64
CA VAL A 107 -6.73 -20.03 -5.37
C VAL A 107 -8.05 -19.67 -4.69
N MET A 108 -9.02 -19.11 -5.45
CA MET A 108 -10.35 -18.80 -4.93
C MET A 108 -11.05 -20.03 -4.38
N SER A 109 -11.08 -21.13 -5.12
CA SER A 109 -11.69 -22.38 -4.66
C SER A 109 -11.02 -22.88 -3.39
N ALA A 110 -9.69 -22.87 -3.34
CA ALA A 110 -8.95 -23.29 -2.15
C ALA A 110 -9.27 -22.44 -0.90
N LEU A 111 -9.47 -21.12 -1.05
CA LEU A 111 -9.88 -20.24 0.04
C LEU A 111 -11.29 -20.60 0.51
N LEU A 112 -12.27 -20.66 -0.41
CA LEU A 112 -13.69 -20.89 -0.10
C LEU A 112 -13.92 -22.30 0.48
N ASP A 113 -13.30 -23.33 -0.08
CA ASP A 113 -13.43 -24.73 0.40
C ASP A 113 -12.85 -24.91 1.80
N ASN A 114 -11.92 -24.04 2.20
CA ASN A 114 -11.33 -24.03 3.53
C ASN A 114 -11.97 -23.03 4.49
N GLY A 115 -13.08 -22.37 4.10
CA GLY A 115 -13.89 -21.51 4.96
C GLY A 115 -13.37 -20.07 5.13
N LEU A 116 -12.52 -19.60 4.23
CA LEU A 116 -12.15 -18.19 4.11
C LEU A 116 -13.07 -17.49 3.12
N GLU A 117 -13.20 -16.18 3.27
CA GLU A 117 -14.02 -15.32 2.40
C GLU A 117 -13.13 -14.66 1.35
N VAL A 118 -13.67 -14.50 0.14
CA VAL A 118 -13.11 -13.66 -0.92
C VAL A 118 -13.98 -12.41 -1.02
N THR A 119 -13.41 -11.25 -0.73
CA THR A 119 -14.16 -9.98 -0.62
C THR A 119 -14.03 -9.09 -1.84
N ALA A 120 -13.01 -9.30 -2.68
CA ALA A 120 -12.84 -8.65 -3.97
C ALA A 120 -11.93 -9.43 -4.90
N LEU A 121 -12.12 -9.21 -6.21
CA LEU A 121 -11.22 -9.61 -7.29
C LEU A 121 -11.16 -8.48 -8.30
N HIS A 122 -9.97 -7.91 -8.55
CA HIS A 122 -9.81 -6.73 -9.39
C HIS A 122 -8.40 -6.63 -10.00
N ASN A 123 -8.15 -5.63 -10.84
CA ASN A 123 -6.85 -5.30 -11.40
C ASN A 123 -6.32 -3.99 -10.80
N HIS A 124 -5.00 -3.80 -10.81
CA HIS A 124 -4.36 -2.54 -10.42
C HIS A 124 -3.93 -1.70 -11.62
N PHE A 125 -3.78 -2.33 -12.79
CA PHE A 125 -3.21 -1.69 -13.96
C PHE A 125 -4.04 -1.95 -15.21
N PHE A 126 -3.93 -1.03 -16.18
CA PHE A 126 -4.27 -1.28 -17.57
C PHE A 126 -3.01 -1.67 -18.35
N PHE A 127 -3.19 -2.33 -19.50
CA PHE A 127 -2.11 -2.68 -20.44
C PHE A 127 -0.97 -3.50 -19.83
N GLU A 128 -1.27 -4.34 -18.87
CA GLU A 128 -0.32 -5.24 -18.21
C GLU A 128 -0.18 -6.59 -18.92
N SER A 129 1.01 -7.17 -18.89
CA SER A 129 1.31 -8.50 -19.40
C SER A 129 2.40 -9.18 -18.53
N PRO A 130 2.16 -10.41 -17.98
CA PRO A 130 0.88 -11.12 -17.96
C PRO A 130 -0.20 -10.32 -17.25
N ARG A 131 -1.48 -10.68 -17.45
CA ARG A 131 -2.58 -10.06 -16.73
C ARG A 131 -2.54 -10.46 -15.27
N ILE A 132 -2.58 -9.47 -14.39
CA ILE A 132 -2.48 -9.65 -12.93
C ILE A 132 -3.81 -9.33 -12.29
N PHE A 133 -4.23 -10.21 -11.38
CA PHE A 133 -5.41 -10.03 -10.54
C PHE A 133 -5.00 -9.91 -9.09
N TYR A 134 -5.78 -9.15 -8.35
CA TYR A 134 -5.64 -8.96 -6.91
C TYR A 134 -6.89 -9.47 -6.23
N MET A 135 -6.69 -10.36 -5.25
CA MET A 135 -7.79 -11.03 -4.56
C MET A 135 -7.73 -10.73 -3.07
N HIS A 136 -8.75 -10.01 -2.59
CA HIS A 136 -8.87 -9.75 -1.16
C HIS A 136 -9.47 -10.96 -0.44
N VAL A 137 -8.81 -11.32 0.66
CA VAL A 137 -9.14 -12.46 1.51
C VAL A 137 -9.49 -11.97 2.91
N HIS A 138 -10.49 -12.58 3.51
CA HIS A 138 -10.92 -12.31 4.87
C HIS A 138 -11.19 -13.61 5.64
N GLY A 139 -10.91 -13.60 6.94
CA GLY A 139 -11.20 -14.72 7.82
C GLY A 139 -11.23 -14.32 9.28
N HIS A 140 -12.02 -15.04 10.08
CA HIS A 140 -12.16 -14.83 11.51
C HIS A 140 -12.07 -16.14 12.27
N GLY A 141 -11.07 -16.30 13.12
CA GLY A 141 -10.82 -17.57 13.80
C GLY A 141 -9.61 -17.55 14.71
N LYS A 142 -9.25 -18.72 15.23
CA LYS A 142 -7.97 -18.85 15.95
C LYS A 142 -6.80 -18.73 14.96
N PRO A 143 -5.65 -18.15 15.34
CA PRO A 143 -4.51 -17.97 14.45
C PRO A 143 -4.07 -19.24 13.72
N ALA A 144 -3.97 -20.37 14.43
CA ALA A 144 -3.57 -21.64 13.85
C ALA A 144 -4.61 -22.18 12.84
N ASP A 145 -5.90 -21.97 13.08
CA ASP A 145 -6.97 -22.38 12.15
C ASP A 145 -6.92 -21.52 10.88
N LEU A 146 -6.78 -20.22 11.03
CA LEU A 146 -6.65 -19.30 9.89
C LEU A 146 -5.43 -19.63 9.02
N ALA A 147 -4.29 -19.97 9.63
CA ALA A 147 -3.11 -20.44 8.90
C ALA A 147 -3.39 -21.73 8.13
N ARG A 148 -4.05 -22.70 8.77
CA ARG A 148 -4.42 -23.97 8.13
C ARG A 148 -5.40 -23.76 6.97
N MET A 149 -6.35 -22.85 7.11
CA MET A 149 -7.33 -22.51 6.08
C MET A 149 -6.69 -21.80 4.88
N ALA A 150 -5.71 -20.91 5.12
CA ALA A 150 -5.04 -20.16 4.05
C ALA A 150 -3.96 -20.99 3.31
N LYS A 151 -3.35 -21.97 3.98
CA LYS A 151 -2.20 -22.73 3.44
C LYS A 151 -2.45 -23.31 2.05
N PRO A 152 -3.56 -24.03 1.76
CA PRO A 152 -3.79 -24.61 0.44
C PRO A 152 -3.81 -23.59 -0.69
N ALA A 153 -4.37 -22.40 -0.45
CA ALA A 153 -4.40 -21.32 -1.41
C ALA A 153 -3.00 -20.70 -1.63
N ILE A 154 -2.27 -20.46 -0.53
CA ILE A 154 -0.91 -19.88 -0.60
C ILE A 154 0.07 -20.80 -1.33
N ASP A 155 -0.10 -22.12 -1.22
CA ASP A 155 0.76 -23.12 -1.88
C ASP A 155 0.51 -23.19 -3.41
N LEU A 156 -0.60 -22.67 -3.91
CA LEU A 156 -0.88 -22.60 -5.35
C LEU A 156 -0.20 -21.39 -6.02
N ILE A 157 0.08 -20.34 -5.28
CA ILE A 157 0.63 -19.08 -5.81
C ILE A 157 2.09 -19.27 -6.26
N GLY A 158 2.36 -18.99 -7.53
CA GLY A 158 3.68 -19.15 -8.15
C GLY A 158 3.98 -20.60 -8.55
N HIS A 159 3.04 -21.54 -8.35
CA HIS A 159 3.20 -22.96 -8.69
C HIS A 159 2.22 -23.44 -9.77
N THR A 160 1.26 -22.62 -10.16
CA THR A 160 0.35 -22.91 -11.27
C THR A 160 1.05 -22.54 -12.58
N PRO A 161 1.15 -23.44 -13.57
CA PRO A 161 1.74 -23.11 -14.86
C PRO A 161 0.92 -22.00 -15.54
N ASP A 162 1.61 -20.95 -15.97
CA ASP A 162 1.01 -19.93 -16.84
C ASP A 162 0.78 -20.59 -18.23
N ARG A 163 -0.48 -20.80 -18.57
CA ARG A 163 -0.90 -21.42 -19.85
C ARG A 163 -1.13 -20.39 -20.93
N HIS A 164 -1.20 -19.10 -20.56
CA HIS A 164 -1.46 -18.01 -21.47
C HIS A 164 -0.14 -17.45 -21.97
N GLN A 165 0.16 -17.69 -23.25
CA GLN A 165 1.20 -16.93 -23.94
C GLN A 165 0.57 -15.60 -24.38
N TYR A 166 0.94 -14.52 -23.68
CA TYR A 166 0.59 -13.16 -24.10
C TYR A 166 1.51 -12.77 -25.28
N PRO A 167 1.05 -12.81 -26.54
CA PRO A 167 1.95 -12.75 -27.70
C PRO A 167 2.64 -11.40 -27.87
N ASN A 168 2.13 -10.33 -27.32
CA ASN A 168 2.77 -8.99 -27.31
C ASN A 168 2.25 -8.19 -26.10
N PRO A 169 3.11 -7.40 -25.44
CA PRO A 169 2.62 -6.45 -24.47
C PRO A 169 1.65 -5.49 -25.14
N VAL A 170 0.44 -5.39 -24.59
CA VAL A 170 -0.53 -4.37 -24.99
C VAL A 170 0.03 -3.05 -24.53
N THR A 171 0.17 -2.08 -25.46
CA THR A 171 0.66 -0.75 -25.10
C THR A 171 -0.46 0.26 -25.25
N GLY A 172 -0.59 1.17 -24.29
CA GLY A 172 -1.47 2.33 -24.33
C GLY A 172 -0.91 3.48 -25.19
N GLY A 173 0.31 3.28 -25.75
CA GLY A 173 1.00 4.27 -26.59
C GLY A 173 1.91 5.24 -25.80
N GLY A 174 2.13 5.00 -24.52
CA GLY A 174 3.08 5.76 -23.71
C GLY A 174 4.56 5.43 -24.04
N ALA A 175 5.47 6.32 -23.69
CA ALA A 175 6.91 6.04 -23.74
C ALA A 175 7.28 5.06 -22.61
N ALA A 176 8.06 4.02 -22.93
CA ALA A 176 8.53 3.05 -21.94
C ALA A 176 9.29 3.75 -20.80
N ILE A 177 9.03 3.32 -19.57
CA ILE A 177 9.63 3.85 -18.36
C ILE A 177 10.77 2.93 -17.94
N ALA A 178 11.95 3.50 -17.74
CA ALA A 178 13.11 2.80 -17.21
C ALA A 178 13.46 3.30 -15.83
N ALA A 179 14.10 2.47 -15.02
CA ALA A 179 14.62 2.89 -13.73
C ALA A 179 15.55 4.11 -13.88
N GLY A 180 15.39 5.08 -13.01
CA GLY A 180 16.13 6.34 -13.04
C GLY A 180 16.17 7.00 -11.66
N GLN A 181 16.55 8.26 -11.63
CA GLN A 181 16.59 9.07 -10.41
C GLN A 181 15.28 9.85 -10.27
N ILE A 182 14.67 9.74 -9.10
CA ILE A 182 13.48 10.50 -8.70
C ILE A 182 13.84 11.35 -7.49
N ASP A 183 13.47 12.63 -7.50
CA ASP A 183 13.56 13.52 -6.32
C ASP A 183 12.53 13.12 -5.25
N THR A 184 12.88 12.11 -4.47
CA THR A 184 12.01 11.59 -3.40
C THR A 184 11.73 12.64 -2.31
N VAL A 185 12.65 13.58 -2.08
CA VAL A 185 12.48 14.68 -1.12
C VAL A 185 11.45 15.68 -1.64
N GLY A 186 11.53 16.04 -2.92
CA GLY A 186 10.53 16.88 -3.59
C GLY A 186 9.15 16.26 -3.58
N ILE A 187 9.04 14.97 -3.95
CA ILE A 187 7.77 14.23 -3.89
C ILE A 187 7.20 14.21 -2.47
N ALA A 188 8.01 13.88 -1.45
CA ALA A 188 7.57 13.85 -0.06
C ALA A 188 7.04 15.23 0.39
N ARG A 189 7.72 16.31 -0.02
CA ARG A 189 7.30 17.68 0.28
C ARG A 189 5.96 18.04 -0.39
N ILE A 190 5.75 17.66 -1.66
CA ILE A 190 4.50 17.92 -2.39
C ILE A 190 3.36 17.15 -1.74
N VAL A 191 3.54 15.86 -1.52
CA VAL A 191 2.51 14.99 -0.94
C VAL A 191 2.25 15.34 0.52
N GLY A 192 3.28 15.80 1.26
CA GLY A 192 3.21 16.09 2.69
C GLY A 192 3.45 14.87 3.58
N HIS A 193 3.96 13.78 3.02
CA HIS A 193 4.26 12.53 3.72
C HIS A 193 5.58 11.94 3.22
N GLN A 194 6.35 11.36 4.14
CA GLN A 194 7.56 10.62 3.81
C GLN A 194 7.21 9.24 3.26
N GLY A 195 8.04 8.76 2.35
CA GLY A 195 7.94 7.40 1.82
C GLY A 195 9.18 6.57 2.14
N GLU A 196 9.15 5.34 1.68
CA GLU A 196 10.23 4.36 1.82
C GLU A 196 10.76 3.97 0.43
N GLN A 197 12.09 3.81 0.34
CA GLN A 197 12.74 3.36 -0.87
C GLN A 197 12.89 1.84 -0.86
N SER A 198 12.42 1.16 -1.91
CA SER A 198 12.62 -0.26 -2.13
C SER A 198 13.16 -0.51 -3.54
N GLY A 199 14.46 -0.73 -3.65
CA GLY A 199 15.13 -0.78 -4.95
C GLY A 199 14.92 0.53 -5.72
N ALA A 200 14.38 0.45 -6.94
CA ALA A 200 14.08 1.61 -7.78
C ALA A 200 12.71 2.24 -7.51
N VAL A 201 11.95 1.74 -6.53
CA VAL A 201 10.60 2.23 -6.22
C VAL A 201 10.61 3.08 -4.96
N TYR A 202 10.00 4.25 -5.02
CA TYR A 202 9.68 5.08 -3.86
C TYR A 202 8.19 4.97 -3.54
N LYS A 203 7.84 4.53 -2.32
CA LYS A 203 6.45 4.29 -1.92
C LYS A 203 6.09 5.10 -0.69
N ILE A 204 5.00 5.85 -0.77
CA ILE A 204 4.39 6.59 0.33
C ILE A 204 3.15 5.80 0.78
N THR A 205 3.03 5.51 2.07
CA THR A 205 1.85 4.86 2.67
C THR A 205 1.30 5.74 3.78
N ILE A 206 0.01 6.02 3.73
CA ILE A 206 -0.70 6.94 4.63
C ILE A 206 -1.87 6.18 5.26
N GLY A 207 -1.85 6.00 6.58
CA GLY A 207 -2.97 5.40 7.31
C GLY A 207 -4.21 6.31 7.30
N ARG A 208 -5.39 5.70 7.45
CA ARG A 208 -6.66 6.41 7.68
C ARG A 208 -6.97 6.42 9.18
N ASP A 209 -6.06 7.00 9.97
CA ASP A 209 -6.16 7.06 11.44
C ASP A 209 -7.33 7.94 11.92
N ASP A 210 -7.89 8.75 11.02
CA ASP A 210 -9.14 9.49 11.19
C ASP A 210 -10.36 8.54 11.27
N LEU A 211 -10.25 7.33 10.72
CA LEU A 211 -11.28 6.29 10.75
C LEU A 211 -10.93 5.27 11.84
N LYS A 212 -11.80 5.17 12.83
CA LYS A 212 -11.67 4.18 13.90
C LYS A 212 -12.46 2.93 13.57
N LEU A 213 -12.05 2.25 12.51
CA LEU A 213 -12.74 1.07 12.01
C LEU A 213 -12.48 -0.13 12.91
N LYS A 214 -13.56 -0.82 13.26
CA LYS A 214 -13.52 -2.11 13.94
C LYS A 214 -14.25 -3.15 13.13
N GLU A 215 -13.70 -4.34 13.10
CA GLU A 215 -14.31 -5.52 12.48
C GLU A 215 -14.13 -6.71 13.40
N MET A 216 -15.23 -7.36 13.78
CA MET A 216 -15.23 -8.51 14.70
C MET A 216 -14.36 -8.27 15.95
N GLY A 217 -14.47 -7.05 16.55
CA GLY A 217 -13.68 -6.63 17.69
C GLY A 217 -12.26 -6.16 17.39
N ALA A 218 -11.69 -6.51 16.27
CA ALA A 218 -10.36 -6.08 15.84
C ALA A 218 -10.34 -4.61 15.42
N THR A 219 -9.26 -3.90 15.75
CA THR A 219 -9.00 -2.56 15.20
C THR A 219 -8.30 -2.71 13.86
N ILE A 220 -8.95 -2.24 12.81
CA ILE A 220 -8.39 -2.25 11.45
C ILE A 220 -7.58 -0.96 11.25
N ASN A 221 -6.28 -1.10 11.08
CA ASN A 221 -5.33 -0.01 10.91
C ASN A 221 -4.62 -0.09 9.55
N ALA A 222 -3.64 0.80 9.31
CA ALA A 222 -2.89 0.84 8.06
C ALA A 222 -2.21 -0.50 7.71
N ARG A 223 -1.73 -1.25 8.70
CA ARG A 223 -1.08 -2.56 8.47
C ARG A 223 -2.07 -3.66 8.08
N MET A 224 -3.35 -3.51 8.48
CA MET A 224 -4.46 -4.36 8.06
C MET A 224 -5.09 -3.94 6.72
N GLY A 225 -4.46 -3.03 5.99
CA GLY A 225 -4.93 -2.57 4.68
C GLY A 225 -5.80 -1.32 4.70
N LEU A 226 -6.08 -0.69 5.86
CA LEU A 226 -6.80 0.58 5.92
C LEU A 226 -5.82 1.75 5.69
N ASN A 227 -5.34 1.87 4.48
CA ASN A 227 -4.36 2.88 4.10
C ASN A 227 -4.58 3.38 2.67
N THR A 228 -3.99 4.53 2.39
CA THR A 228 -3.81 5.09 1.05
C THR A 228 -2.33 5.04 0.72
N TRP A 229 -1.97 4.63 -0.49
CA TRP A 229 -0.57 4.58 -0.89
C TRP A 229 -0.35 5.04 -2.33
N ALA A 230 0.87 5.49 -2.59
CA ALA A 230 1.38 5.80 -3.92
C ALA A 230 2.79 5.23 -4.09
N SER A 231 3.02 4.50 -5.17
CA SER A 231 4.34 4.02 -5.61
C SER A 231 4.80 4.81 -6.82
N PHE A 232 6.06 5.24 -6.81
CA PHE A 232 6.71 5.94 -7.92
C PHE A 232 7.87 5.11 -8.45
N PHE A 233 7.99 5.01 -9.78
CA PHE A 233 9.07 4.33 -10.48
C PHE A 233 9.43 5.09 -11.74
N GLY A 234 10.72 5.20 -12.07
CA GLY A 234 11.20 5.90 -13.27
C GLY A 234 12.20 7.00 -12.96
N SER A 235 12.06 8.14 -13.62
CA SER A 235 12.88 9.34 -13.42
C SER A 235 12.00 10.57 -13.23
N ASP A 236 12.60 11.71 -12.80
CA ASP A 236 11.86 12.97 -12.63
C ASP A 236 11.10 13.40 -13.90
N ALA A 237 11.69 13.17 -15.07
CA ALA A 237 11.09 13.55 -16.35
C ALA A 237 10.07 12.53 -16.87
N ASN A 238 10.25 11.24 -16.55
CA ASN A 238 9.40 10.16 -17.05
C ASN A 238 9.26 9.07 -15.98
N ALA A 239 8.19 9.14 -15.22
CA ALA A 239 7.87 8.23 -14.14
C ALA A 239 6.48 7.60 -14.34
N ALA A 240 6.25 6.50 -13.62
CA ALA A 240 4.92 5.96 -13.36
C ALA A 240 4.53 6.23 -11.92
N ILE A 241 3.23 6.43 -11.69
CA ILE A 241 2.59 6.35 -10.39
C ILE A 241 1.50 5.29 -10.41
N ALA A 242 1.40 4.52 -9.35
CA ALA A 242 0.23 3.69 -9.07
C ALA A 242 -0.07 3.75 -7.58
N GLY A 243 -1.31 3.48 -7.21
CA GLY A 243 -1.68 3.51 -5.81
C GLY A 243 -3.09 3.01 -5.53
N ASP A 244 -3.42 3.09 -4.26
CA ASP A 244 -4.73 2.78 -3.73
C ASP A 244 -5.18 3.90 -2.79
N ILE A 245 -6.45 4.27 -2.83
CA ILE A 245 -7.03 5.31 -1.99
C ILE A 245 -8.20 4.76 -1.19
N ALA A 246 -8.05 4.73 0.14
CA ALA A 246 -9.11 4.36 1.07
C ALA A 246 -10.07 5.54 1.30
N MET A 247 -11.37 5.35 1.05
CA MET A 247 -12.37 6.40 1.01
C MET A 247 -13.64 6.06 1.77
N LEU A 248 -14.22 7.06 2.41
CA LEU A 248 -15.62 7.02 2.81
C LEU A 248 -16.56 7.20 1.60
N PRO A 249 -17.84 6.78 1.68
CA PRO A 249 -18.80 6.94 0.58
C PRO A 249 -18.86 8.37 0.01
N GLY A 250 -18.79 9.37 0.87
CA GLY A 250 -18.84 10.79 0.47
C GLY A 250 -17.57 11.32 -0.20
N GLU A 251 -16.45 10.61 -0.07
CA GLU A 251 -15.15 10.98 -0.63
C GLU A 251 -14.94 10.43 -2.05
N VAL A 252 -15.69 9.40 -2.46
CA VAL A 252 -15.48 8.70 -3.74
C VAL A 252 -15.57 9.66 -4.94
N MET A 253 -16.67 10.41 -5.06
CA MET A 253 -16.85 11.30 -6.21
C MET A 253 -15.86 12.46 -6.26
N PRO A 254 -15.54 13.16 -5.15
CA PRO A 254 -14.48 14.17 -5.13
C PRO A 254 -13.11 13.61 -5.55
N VAL A 255 -12.69 12.46 -5.00
CA VAL A 255 -11.41 11.81 -5.33
C VAL A 255 -11.35 11.43 -6.80
N LEU A 256 -12.41 10.82 -7.36
CA LEU A 256 -12.48 10.49 -8.79
C LEU A 256 -12.26 11.72 -9.67
N LYS A 257 -12.95 12.83 -9.35
CA LYS A 257 -12.82 14.09 -10.09
C LYS A 257 -11.41 14.64 -10.01
N ALA A 258 -10.79 14.61 -8.82
CA ALA A 258 -9.43 15.09 -8.59
C ALA A 258 -8.40 14.28 -9.40
N LEU A 259 -8.48 12.95 -9.38
CA LEU A 259 -7.61 12.08 -10.17
C LEU A 259 -7.74 12.36 -11.67
N ARG A 260 -8.98 12.36 -12.20
CA ARG A 260 -9.22 12.57 -13.64
C ARG A 260 -8.84 13.97 -14.11
N ALA A 261 -9.07 15.01 -13.31
CA ALA A 261 -8.65 16.38 -13.62
C ALA A 261 -7.12 16.54 -13.70
N ASN A 262 -6.37 15.66 -13.04
CA ASN A 262 -4.90 15.64 -13.05
C ASN A 262 -4.31 14.59 -14.01
N GLY A 263 -5.14 13.96 -14.86
CA GLY A 263 -4.72 13.01 -15.88
C GLY A 263 -4.29 11.64 -15.32
N LEU A 264 -4.72 11.29 -14.11
CA LEU A 264 -4.54 9.96 -13.54
C LEU A 264 -5.71 9.05 -13.91
N ASP A 265 -5.43 7.86 -14.41
CA ASP A 265 -6.44 6.89 -14.80
C ASP A 265 -6.94 6.12 -13.58
N VAL A 266 -8.25 5.90 -13.52
CA VAL A 266 -8.89 5.08 -12.50
C VAL A 266 -9.05 3.67 -13.05
N VAL A 267 -8.53 2.68 -12.34
CA VAL A 267 -8.51 1.28 -12.78
C VAL A 267 -9.62 0.46 -12.15
N ALA A 268 -9.83 0.60 -10.85
CA ALA A 268 -10.84 -0.15 -10.11
C ALA A 268 -11.36 0.63 -8.91
N ILE A 269 -12.61 0.33 -8.54
CA ILE A 269 -13.20 0.72 -7.24
C ILE A 269 -13.69 -0.57 -6.59
N HIS A 270 -13.29 -0.83 -5.36
CA HIS A 270 -13.54 -2.12 -4.71
C HIS A 270 -13.64 -1.97 -3.18
N HIS A 271 -13.84 -3.08 -2.47
CA HIS A 271 -13.82 -3.19 -1.02
C HIS A 271 -12.70 -4.12 -0.58
N HIS A 272 -12.12 -3.88 0.60
CA HIS A 272 -11.29 -4.87 1.29
C HIS A 272 -12.11 -5.76 2.22
N MET A 273 -13.22 -5.23 2.73
CA MET A 273 -14.08 -5.87 3.74
C MET A 273 -15.55 -5.71 3.33
N ILE A 274 -16.38 -6.67 3.71
CA ILE A 274 -17.83 -6.66 3.48
C ILE A 274 -18.55 -6.44 4.81
N GLY A 275 -19.54 -5.55 4.82
CA GLY A 275 -20.42 -5.35 5.98
C GLY A 275 -19.88 -4.43 7.08
N THR A 276 -18.77 -3.74 6.85
CA THR A 276 -18.21 -2.77 7.80
C THR A 276 -19.07 -1.50 7.91
N GLN A 277 -19.00 -0.85 9.09
CA GLN A 277 -19.62 0.45 9.32
C GLN A 277 -18.58 1.44 9.86
N PRO A 278 -18.30 2.54 9.15
CA PRO A 278 -18.81 2.88 7.81
C PRO A 278 -18.26 1.94 6.71
N ASN A 279 -18.96 1.86 5.58
CA ASN A 279 -18.40 1.21 4.39
C ASN A 279 -17.16 1.97 3.94
N ILE A 280 -16.10 1.23 3.62
CA ILE A 280 -14.87 1.77 3.07
C ILE A 280 -14.73 1.31 1.63
N TYR A 281 -14.48 2.27 0.74
CA TYR A 281 -14.18 2.04 -0.66
C TYR A 281 -12.70 2.25 -0.89
N PHE A 282 -12.13 1.45 -1.77
CA PHE A 282 -10.74 1.54 -2.22
C PHE A 282 -10.71 1.78 -3.72
N LEU A 283 -9.71 2.51 -4.20
CA LEU A 283 -9.64 2.89 -5.59
C LEU A 283 -8.20 2.80 -6.09
N HIS A 284 -7.98 1.96 -7.11
CA HIS A 284 -6.71 1.91 -7.83
C HIS A 284 -6.66 2.93 -8.95
N TYR A 285 -5.51 3.58 -9.04
CA TYR A 285 -5.20 4.57 -10.06
C TYR A 285 -3.80 4.36 -10.63
N TRP A 286 -3.61 4.84 -11.85
CA TRP A 286 -2.38 4.74 -12.62
C TRP A 286 -2.14 6.04 -13.38
N GLY A 287 -0.86 6.35 -13.66
CA GLY A 287 -0.49 7.43 -14.55
C GLY A 287 0.99 7.43 -14.89
N THR A 288 1.34 8.07 -16.00
CA THR A 288 2.72 8.25 -16.44
C THR A 288 2.99 9.72 -16.78
N GLY A 289 4.25 10.15 -16.63
CA GLY A 289 4.68 11.50 -16.92
C GLY A 289 5.75 12.02 -15.94
N PRO A 290 5.96 13.36 -15.87
CA PRO A 290 6.88 13.93 -14.91
C PRO A 290 6.47 13.62 -13.47
N ALA A 291 7.43 13.16 -12.63
CA ALA A 291 7.17 12.71 -11.26
C ALA A 291 6.50 13.79 -10.40
N GLU A 292 6.90 15.05 -10.55
CA GLU A 292 6.29 16.18 -9.86
C GLU A 292 4.81 16.36 -10.21
N LYS A 293 4.45 16.24 -11.50
CA LYS A 293 3.05 16.32 -11.96
C LYS A 293 2.21 15.20 -11.36
N LEU A 294 2.75 13.98 -11.35
CA LEU A 294 2.08 12.81 -10.77
C LEU A 294 1.88 12.97 -9.25
N ALA A 295 2.88 13.48 -8.54
CA ALA A 295 2.80 13.76 -7.11
C ALA A 295 1.75 14.82 -6.79
N ASN A 296 1.65 15.89 -7.59
CA ASN A 296 0.62 16.92 -7.46
C ASN A 296 -0.79 16.34 -7.72
N GLY A 297 -0.94 15.46 -8.70
CA GLY A 297 -2.20 14.76 -8.97
C GLY A 297 -2.66 13.88 -7.80
N PHE A 298 -1.73 13.13 -7.21
CA PHE A 298 -2.01 12.37 -6.00
C PHE A 298 -2.33 13.28 -4.81
N LYS A 299 -1.59 14.38 -4.62
CA LYS A 299 -1.88 15.37 -3.58
C LYS A 299 -3.27 15.96 -3.71
N ALA A 300 -3.72 16.27 -4.93
CA ALA A 300 -5.07 16.77 -5.18
C ALA A 300 -6.13 15.76 -4.70
N ALA A 301 -5.95 14.46 -5.00
CA ALA A 301 -6.84 13.42 -4.53
C ALA A 301 -6.83 13.26 -3.00
N LEU A 302 -5.64 13.31 -2.37
CA LEU A 302 -5.51 13.27 -0.90
C LEU A 302 -6.25 14.43 -0.21
N SER A 303 -6.30 15.61 -0.85
CA SER A 303 -6.97 16.78 -0.31
C SER A 303 -8.49 16.64 -0.22
N GLU A 304 -9.06 15.66 -0.91
CA GLU A 304 -10.49 15.32 -0.85
C GLU A 304 -10.84 14.36 0.28
N LEU A 305 -9.83 13.75 0.94
CA LEU A 305 -10.03 12.86 2.07
C LEU A 305 -10.23 13.66 3.38
N GLY A 306 -10.99 13.10 4.32
CA GLY A 306 -11.33 13.74 5.60
C GLY A 306 -12.35 14.87 5.50
N ASN A 307 -12.75 15.26 4.30
CA ASN A 307 -13.77 16.29 4.05
C ASN A 307 -15.21 15.76 4.11
N GLY A 308 -15.40 14.46 4.31
CA GLY A 308 -16.70 13.78 4.34
C GLY A 308 -17.69 14.30 5.39
N LYS A 309 -17.29 15.24 6.22
CA LYS A 309 -18.19 15.94 7.19
C LYS A 309 -18.92 17.15 6.61
N ARG A 310 -18.64 17.54 5.37
CA ARG A 310 -19.27 18.68 4.70
C ARG A 310 -20.14 18.26 3.52
N ARG A 311 -21.13 17.41 3.77
CA ARG A 311 -22.27 17.36 2.86
C ARG A 311 -23.24 18.46 3.30
N PRO A 312 -23.59 19.46 2.46
CA PRO A 312 -24.70 20.36 2.78
C PRO A 312 -25.96 19.50 2.95
N ALA A 313 -26.62 19.63 4.08
CA ALA A 313 -27.97 19.14 4.23
C ALA A 313 -28.84 19.84 3.18
N GLY A 314 -29.30 19.13 2.16
CA GLY A 314 -30.22 19.67 1.19
C GLY A 314 -29.94 19.28 -0.25
N ALA A 315 -30.13 18.00 -0.60
CA ALA A 315 -30.54 17.54 -1.92
C ALA A 315 -31.11 16.12 -1.77
N GLY A 316 -32.14 15.98 -1.00
CA GLY A 316 -33.06 14.86 -1.04
C GLY A 316 -34.36 15.41 -1.62
N GLY A 317 -34.68 15.02 -2.83
CA GLY A 317 -35.93 15.43 -3.46
C GLY A 317 -35.93 15.01 -4.92
N GLN A 318 -36.45 13.91 -5.16
CA GLN A 318 -37.36 13.30 -6.15
C GLN A 318 -36.79 12.02 -6.73
#